data_701dbc8fb39f8244be1e0c7a5b2d6f13
#
_entry.id   701dbc8fb39f8244be1e0c7a5b2d6f13
#
_cell.length_a   1.000
_cell.length_b   1.000
_cell.length_c   1.000
_cell.angle_alpha   90.00
_cell.angle_beta   90.00
_cell.angle_gamma   90.00
#
_symmetry.space_group_name_H-M   'P 1'
#
loop_
_entity.id
_entity.type
_entity.pdbx_description
1 polymer ?
#
loop_
_entity_poly.entity_id
_entity_poly.type
_entity_poly.pdbx_seq_one_letter_code
_entity_poly.pdbx_strand_id
1 'polypeptide(L)'
;MPRRIADPAVMRAVAHPLRLAILTEMWDADRPLRATDLAEILGEPANSVSYHVRRLRDAGYVLDAEGPEGATARDHWYTSPRRGITDSG
;
A
#
# COMPACT_ATOMS: atom_id res chain seq x y z
N MET A 1 -6.64 -5.50 -22.75
CA MET A 1 -7.16 -5.70 -22.34
C MET A 1 -7.34 -5.81 -21.01
N PRO A 2 -7.88 -5.28 -20.49
CA PRO A 2 -8.03 -5.18 -19.16
C PRO A 2 -8.60 -6.28 -18.48
N ARG A 3 -8.44 -7.38 -18.90
CA ARG A 3 -8.99 -8.35 -18.30
C ARG A 3 -8.59 -8.53 -16.97
N ARG A 4 -7.46 -8.17 -16.56
CA ARG A 4 -7.07 -8.41 -15.29
C ARG A 4 -7.86 -7.62 -14.34
N ILE A 5 -8.54 -6.68 -14.72
CA ILE A 5 -9.31 -5.90 -13.86
C ILE A 5 -10.42 -6.68 -13.31
N ALA A 6 -10.76 -7.74 -13.92
CA ALA A 6 -11.89 -8.49 -13.48
C ALA A 6 -11.55 -9.55 -12.47
N ASP A 7 -10.32 -9.66 -12.01
CA ASP A 7 -9.98 -10.65 -11.02
C ASP A 7 -10.71 -10.34 -9.73
N PRO A 8 -11.61 -11.17 -9.24
CA PRO A 8 -12.38 -10.86 -8.05
C PRO A 8 -11.52 -10.66 -6.82
N ALA A 9 -10.43 -11.37 -6.70
CA ALA A 9 -9.58 -11.22 -5.54
C ALA A 9 -8.93 -9.84 -5.52
N VAL A 10 -8.51 -9.37 -6.68
CA VAL A 10 -7.89 -8.07 -6.79
C VAL A 10 -8.93 -7.00 -6.53
N MET A 11 -10.12 -7.15 -7.10
CA MET A 11 -11.15 -6.17 -6.90
C MET A 11 -11.53 -6.06 -5.44
N ARG A 12 -11.61 -7.19 -4.74
CA ARG A 12 -11.93 -7.13 -3.34
C ARG A 12 -10.83 -6.48 -2.54
N ALA A 13 -9.58 -6.64 -2.92
CA ALA A 13 -8.48 -6.06 -2.17
C ALA A 13 -8.54 -4.55 -2.18
N VAL A 14 -8.99 -3.95 -3.27
CA VAL A 14 -9.03 -2.50 -3.35
C VAL A 14 -10.40 -1.90 -3.14
N ALA A 15 -11.41 -2.72 -2.92
CA ALA A 15 -12.76 -2.20 -2.79
C ALA A 15 -13.08 -1.65 -1.42
N HIS A 16 -12.18 -1.77 -0.47
CA HIS A 16 -12.42 -1.28 0.87
C HIS A 16 -11.95 0.18 0.95
N PRO A 17 -12.76 1.08 1.46
CA PRO A 17 -12.38 2.50 1.49
C PRO A 17 -11.05 2.78 2.17
N LEU A 18 -10.74 2.08 3.26
CA LEU A 18 -9.48 2.31 3.93
C LEU A 18 -8.32 1.86 3.06
N ARG A 19 -8.48 0.76 2.33
CA ARG A 19 -7.41 0.30 1.47
C ARG A 19 -7.14 1.29 0.36
N LEU A 20 -8.19 1.88 -0.19
CA LEU A 20 -8.01 2.86 -1.23
C LEU A 20 -7.33 4.10 -0.68
N ALA A 21 -7.68 4.50 0.53
CA ALA A 21 -7.05 5.65 1.16
C ALA A 21 -5.57 5.38 1.40
N ILE A 22 -5.22 4.16 1.82
CA ILE A 22 -3.84 3.79 2.04
C ILE A 22 -3.05 3.90 0.73
N LEU A 23 -3.60 3.36 -0.35
CA LEU A 23 -2.90 3.40 -1.62
C LEU A 23 -2.71 4.83 -2.11
N THR A 24 -3.72 5.65 -1.96
CA THR A 24 -3.64 7.03 -2.39
C THR A 24 -2.54 7.77 -1.65
N GLU A 25 -2.45 7.54 -0.33
CA GLU A 25 -1.41 8.19 0.44
C GLU A 25 -0.03 7.70 0.04
N MET A 26 0.10 6.42 -0.24
CA MET A 26 1.39 5.88 -0.63
C MET A 26 1.81 6.41 -1.99
N TRP A 27 0.88 6.56 -2.90
CA TRP A 27 1.19 7.11 -4.21
C TRP A 27 1.60 8.58 -4.10
N ASP A 28 0.89 9.34 -3.26
CA ASP A 28 1.20 10.74 -3.12
C ASP A 28 2.53 10.97 -2.42
N ALA A 29 2.87 10.14 -1.47
CA ALA A 29 4.10 10.29 -0.73
C ALA A 29 5.32 10.02 -1.61
N ASP A 30 5.18 9.06 -2.49
CA ASP A 30 6.27 8.70 -3.40
C ASP A 30 7.53 8.35 -2.63
N ARG A 31 7.39 7.71 -1.51
CA ARG A 31 8.50 7.24 -0.69
C ARG A 31 8.00 6.11 0.18
N PRO A 32 8.88 5.30 0.75
CA PRO A 32 8.43 4.23 1.61
C PRO A 32 7.76 4.79 2.86
N LEU A 33 6.75 4.09 3.33
CA LEU A 33 6.04 4.46 4.53
C LEU A 33 5.84 3.22 5.39
N ARG A 34 5.73 3.41 6.68
CA ARG A 34 5.39 2.32 7.58
C ARG A 34 3.89 2.37 7.83
N ALA A 35 3.34 1.27 8.32
CA ALA A 35 1.93 1.25 8.65
C ALA A 35 1.61 2.30 9.73
N THR A 36 2.53 2.54 10.65
CA THR A 36 2.31 3.56 11.68
C THR A 36 2.25 4.96 11.09
N ASP A 37 3.01 5.21 10.04
CA ASP A 37 2.95 6.51 9.38
C ASP A 37 1.58 6.71 8.73
N LEU A 38 1.09 5.68 8.07
CA LEU A 38 -0.20 5.75 7.42
C LEU A 38 -1.32 5.89 8.46
N ALA A 39 -1.18 5.20 9.59
CA ALA A 39 -2.17 5.29 10.64
C ALA A 39 -2.29 6.73 11.14
N GLU A 40 -1.17 7.38 11.30
CA GLU A 40 -1.20 8.74 11.75
C GLU A 40 -1.79 9.66 10.70
N ILE A 41 -1.39 9.51 9.47
CA ILE A 41 -1.89 10.35 8.38
C ILE A 41 -3.39 10.19 8.22
N LEU A 42 -3.89 8.97 8.33
CA LEU A 42 -5.28 8.69 8.06
C LEU A 42 -6.17 8.75 9.30
N GLY A 43 -5.57 8.87 10.48
CA GLY A 43 -6.35 8.91 11.71
C GLY A 43 -6.99 7.58 12.02
N GLU A 44 -6.33 6.46 11.69
CA GLU A 44 -6.89 5.14 11.90
C GLU A 44 -5.99 4.33 12.83
N PRO A 45 -6.54 3.33 13.51
CA PRO A 45 -5.72 2.52 14.41
C PRO A 45 -4.62 1.80 13.65
N ALA A 46 -3.44 1.77 14.24
CA ALA A 46 -2.28 1.19 13.57
C ALA A 46 -2.46 -0.28 13.23
N ASN A 47 -3.10 -1.05 14.11
CA ASN A 47 -3.26 -2.46 13.82
C ASN A 47 -4.22 -2.69 12.65
N SER A 48 -5.20 -1.82 12.49
CA SER A 48 -6.12 -1.93 11.37
C SER A 48 -5.39 -1.60 10.08
N VAL A 49 -4.61 -0.52 10.08
CA VAL A 49 -3.86 -0.12 8.89
C VAL A 49 -2.86 -1.21 8.54
N SER A 50 -2.17 -1.76 9.53
CA SER A 50 -1.19 -2.80 9.29
C SER A 50 -1.84 -4.02 8.64
N TYR A 51 -3.02 -4.39 9.10
CA TYR A 51 -3.73 -5.52 8.53
C TYR A 51 -4.03 -5.26 7.05
N HIS A 52 -4.54 -4.07 6.74
CA HIS A 52 -4.90 -3.76 5.36
C HIS A 52 -3.68 -3.62 4.46
N VAL A 53 -2.59 -3.07 5.00
CA VAL A 53 -1.36 -2.95 4.21
C VAL A 53 -0.86 -4.34 3.82
N ARG A 54 -0.92 -5.28 4.77
CA ARG A 54 -0.46 -6.63 4.45
C ARG A 54 -1.37 -7.30 3.42
N ARG A 55 -2.68 -7.02 3.49
CA ARG A 55 -3.58 -7.58 2.49
C ARG A 55 -3.28 -6.99 1.11
N LEU A 56 -2.98 -5.71 1.06
CA LEU A 56 -2.63 -5.09 -0.21
C LEU A 56 -1.30 -5.63 -0.74
N ARG A 57 -0.36 -5.92 0.18
CA ARG A 57 0.90 -6.50 -0.24
C ARG A 57 0.67 -7.89 -0.83
N ASP A 58 -0.17 -8.69 -0.19
CA ASP A 58 -0.46 -10.02 -0.67
C ASP A 58 -1.14 -9.98 -2.03
N ALA A 59 -1.88 -8.94 -2.30
CA ALA A 59 -2.55 -8.81 -3.58
C ALA A 59 -1.67 -8.15 -4.64
N GLY A 60 -0.47 -7.73 -4.27
CA GLY A 60 0.46 -7.15 -5.25
C GLY A 60 0.37 -5.65 -5.42
N TYR A 61 -0.47 -4.96 -4.65
CA TYR A 61 -0.57 -3.52 -4.78
C TYR A 61 0.48 -2.79 -3.94
N VAL A 62 1.04 -3.44 -2.94
CA VAL A 62 2.03 -2.86 -2.07
C VAL A 62 3.23 -3.79 -2.03
N LEU A 63 4.41 -3.25 -2.00
CA LEU A 63 5.63 -4.05 -1.95
C LEU A 63 6.41 -3.70 -0.70
N ASP A 64 7.18 -4.69 -0.22
CA ASP A 64 8.08 -4.43 0.88
C ASP A 64 9.19 -3.53 0.35
N ALA A 65 9.66 -2.64 1.18
CA ALA A 65 10.70 -1.71 0.77
C ALA A 65 11.72 -1.55 1.88
N GLU A 66 12.84 -0.96 1.57
CA GLU A 66 13.82 -0.67 2.57
C GLU A 66 13.55 0.70 3.09
N GLY A 67 13.71 0.90 4.37
CA GLY A 67 13.48 2.20 4.95
C GLY A 67 14.59 3.17 4.60
N PRO A 68 14.41 4.42 4.98
CA PRO A 68 15.44 5.42 4.70
C PRO A 68 16.67 5.17 5.56
N GLU A 69 17.73 5.84 5.23
CA GLU A 69 18.94 5.70 5.96
C GLU A 69 18.70 6.00 7.42
N GLY A 70 19.19 5.19 8.30
CA GLY A 70 18.95 5.36 9.71
C GLY A 70 17.76 4.61 10.24
N ALA A 71 16.97 4.00 9.41
CA ALA A 71 15.81 3.26 9.86
C ALA A 71 16.28 1.98 10.56
N THR A 72 15.52 1.50 11.53
CA THR A 72 15.91 0.30 12.24
C THR A 72 15.40 -0.90 11.47
N ALA A 73 16.04 -2.03 11.69
CA ALA A 73 15.64 -3.24 11.02
C ALA A 73 14.32 -3.76 11.52
N ARG A 74 13.83 -3.26 12.67
CA ARG A 74 12.59 -3.71 13.15
C ARG A 74 11.44 -3.13 12.43
N ASP A 75 11.57 -1.98 11.79
CA ASP A 75 10.46 -1.34 11.11
C ASP A 75 10.24 -1.98 9.76
N HIS A 76 8.99 -2.16 9.40
CA HIS A 76 8.64 -2.66 8.09
C HIS A 76 8.20 -1.49 7.23
N TRP A 77 8.87 -1.30 6.12
CA TRP A 77 8.58 -0.21 5.20
C TRP A 77 7.94 -0.76 3.94
N TYR A 78 7.03 -0.01 3.38
CA TYR A 78 6.27 -0.43 2.21
C TYR A 78 6.20 0.68 1.17
N THR A 79 6.03 0.31 -0.07
CA THR A 79 5.85 1.27 -1.14
C THR A 79 4.81 0.72 -2.10
N SER A 80 4.23 1.59 -2.89
CA SER A 80 3.25 1.15 -3.88
C SER A 80 3.62 1.76 -5.21
N PRO A 81 3.99 0.94 -6.17
CA PRO A 81 4.45 1.45 -7.45
C PRO A 81 3.29 1.89 -8.34
N ARG A 82 2.85 3.13 -8.15
CA ARG A 82 1.78 3.63 -8.93
C ARG A 82 2.07 3.59 -10.38
N ARG A 83 3.30 3.86 -10.77
CA ARG A 83 3.63 3.90 -12.09
C ARG A 83 3.45 2.62 -12.77
N GLY A 84 3.61 1.56 -12.10
CA GLY A 84 3.44 0.30 -12.70
C GLY A 84 2.09 0.10 -13.27
N ILE A 85 1.12 0.85 -12.82
CA ILE A 85 -0.20 0.71 -13.30
C ILE A 85 -0.40 1.50 -14.54
N THR A 86 0.18 2.67 -14.61
CA THR A 86 -0.08 3.49 -15.74
C THR A 86 0.90 3.31 -16.79
N ASP A 87 2.00 2.69 -16.50
CA ASP A 87 2.97 2.62 -17.40
C ASP A 87 2.79 1.69 -18.43
N SER A 88 1.83 1.13 -18.57
CA SER A 88 1.66 0.24 -19.50
C SER A 88 1.89 0.76 -20.77
N GLY A 89 1.91 1.76 -20.90
CA GLY A 89 2.07 2.36 -22.18
C GLY A 89 2.87 1.81 -22.98
#